data_723c0edec9c54f2c19902f39dfbbed60
#
_entry.id   723c0edec9c54f2c19902f39dfbbed60
#
_cell.length_a   1.000
_cell.length_b   1.000
_cell.length_c   1.000
_cell.angle_alpha   90.00
_cell.angle_beta   90.00
_cell.angle_gamma   90.00
#
_symmetry.space_group_name_H-M   'P 1'
#
loop_
_entity.id
_entity.type
_entity.pdbx_description
1 polymer ?
#
loop_
_entity_poly.entity_id
_entity_poly.type
_entity_poly.pdbx_seq_one_letter_code
_entity_poly.pdbx_strand_id
1 'polypeptide(L)'
;MDVLQALHAHRSIRRYHPDAIAPELLEEILQAGIRASSSGNMQSYSIIVTQDKALRDALYTPHMEQNMVVDAPVLLTFCADFRRMRKWLELSDAPLNFDNFMSFMIGAIDATLVSQNVALAAEAKGLGLCYMGSTLANCDKIGEILKLPQGVVPVVGYSLGYPAELPDVRDRLPLSGLVHHEVYHDHSDEEIEAIYREREQAGWVRYMSYPELRAMIEQSDVNNLAQIYTQLKYTRESHLEFSQTVLNYLHQQGFMNHE
;
A
#
# COMPACT_ATOMS: atom_id res chain seq x y z
N MET A 1 -9.01 20.75 -7.86
CA MET A 1 -10.03 19.97 -7.12
C MET A 1 -9.84 20.27 -5.65
N ASP A 2 -10.89 20.49 -4.87
CA ASP A 2 -10.72 20.60 -3.42
C ASP A 2 -10.47 19.22 -2.78
N VAL A 3 -10.03 19.21 -1.52
CA VAL A 3 -9.61 17.98 -0.81
C VAL A 3 -10.75 16.97 -0.70
N LEU A 4 -11.97 17.40 -0.36
CA LEU A 4 -13.11 16.50 -0.20
C LEU A 4 -13.54 15.91 -1.56
N GLN A 5 -13.52 16.72 -2.60
CA GLN A 5 -13.79 16.24 -3.96
C GLN A 5 -12.77 15.19 -4.40
N ALA A 6 -11.47 15.38 -4.11
CA ALA A 6 -10.44 14.40 -4.43
C ALA A 6 -10.66 13.08 -3.67
N LEU A 7 -10.95 13.14 -2.37
CA LEU A 7 -11.24 11.97 -1.54
C LEU A 7 -12.44 11.17 -2.05
N HIS A 8 -13.53 11.84 -2.40
CA HIS A 8 -14.75 11.19 -2.92
C HIS A 8 -14.58 10.65 -4.35
N ALA A 9 -13.69 11.26 -5.15
CA ALA A 9 -13.43 10.83 -6.53
C ALA A 9 -12.37 9.73 -6.61
N HIS A 10 -11.73 9.34 -5.50
CA HIS A 10 -10.64 8.37 -5.47
C HIS A 10 -11.01 7.04 -6.15
N ARG A 11 -10.12 6.59 -7.05
CA ARG A 11 -10.21 5.29 -7.72
C ARG A 11 -8.83 4.75 -8.07
N SER A 12 -8.67 3.45 -8.01
CA SER A 12 -7.41 2.81 -8.40
C SER A 12 -7.27 2.80 -9.92
N ILE A 13 -6.26 3.48 -10.44
CA ILE A 13 -5.91 3.56 -11.86
C ILE A 13 -4.80 2.55 -12.15
N ARG A 14 -5.01 1.70 -13.17
CA ARG A 14 -4.06 0.64 -13.55
C ARG A 14 -3.59 0.75 -15.00
N ARG A 15 -4.17 1.67 -15.77
CA ARG A 15 -3.76 1.98 -17.15
C ARG A 15 -3.36 3.44 -17.22
N TYR A 16 -2.22 3.71 -17.83
CA TYR A 16 -1.61 5.02 -17.86
C TYR A 16 -1.30 5.44 -19.30
N HIS A 17 -1.35 6.74 -19.56
CA HIS A 17 -0.71 7.31 -20.71
C HIS A 17 0.81 7.23 -20.54
N PRO A 18 1.59 7.07 -21.63
CA PRO A 18 3.04 6.92 -21.56
C PRO A 18 3.78 8.23 -21.22
N ASP A 19 3.03 9.32 -21.03
CA ASP A 19 3.57 10.64 -20.77
C ASP A 19 4.34 10.66 -19.44
N ALA A 20 5.54 11.23 -19.47
CA ALA A 20 6.34 11.45 -18.28
C ALA A 20 5.69 12.50 -17.38
N ILE A 21 5.77 12.30 -16.08
CA ILE A 21 5.39 13.32 -15.09
C ILE A 21 6.52 14.37 -15.06
N ALA A 22 6.16 15.65 -15.20
CA ALA A 22 7.13 16.74 -15.11
C ALA A 22 7.85 16.70 -13.74
N PRO A 23 9.18 16.87 -13.69
CA PRO A 23 9.94 16.82 -12.44
C PRO A 23 9.41 17.78 -11.37
N GLU A 24 9.01 18.98 -11.77
CA GLU A 24 8.49 20.02 -10.88
C GLU A 24 7.14 19.61 -10.27
N LEU A 25 6.28 18.93 -11.04
CA LEU A 25 5.02 18.40 -10.55
C LEU A 25 5.25 17.25 -9.57
N LEU A 26 6.18 16.35 -9.90
CA LEU A 26 6.53 15.24 -9.00
C LEU A 26 7.11 15.77 -7.68
N GLU A 27 7.98 16.76 -7.73
CA GLU A 27 8.53 17.41 -6.54
C GLU A 27 7.42 18.08 -5.71
N GLU A 28 6.50 18.83 -6.34
CA GLU A 28 5.38 19.49 -5.64
C GLU A 28 4.52 18.50 -4.86
N ILE A 29 4.14 17.37 -5.48
CA ILE A 29 3.33 16.35 -4.80
C ILE A 29 4.09 15.63 -3.67
N LEU A 30 5.40 15.39 -3.84
CA LEU A 30 6.23 14.81 -2.79
C LEU A 30 6.39 15.78 -1.60
N GLN A 31 6.61 17.08 -1.87
CA GLN A 31 6.66 18.13 -0.83
C GLN A 31 5.34 18.24 -0.07
N ALA A 32 4.20 18.14 -0.75
CA ALA A 32 2.89 18.08 -0.09
C ALA A 32 2.77 16.83 0.79
N GLY A 33 3.25 15.69 0.30
CA GLY A 33 3.24 14.42 1.02
C GLY A 33 3.98 14.47 2.34
N ILE A 34 5.19 14.98 2.36
CA ILE A 34 6.04 15.06 3.58
C ILE A 34 5.48 16.00 4.67
N ARG A 35 4.38 16.69 4.40
CA ARG A 35 3.63 17.44 5.43
C ARG A 35 2.70 16.56 6.26
N ALA A 36 2.68 15.26 6.04
CA ALA A 36 1.95 14.31 6.88
C ALA A 36 2.43 14.34 8.34
N SER A 37 1.56 13.92 9.25
CA SER A 37 1.94 13.71 10.65
C SER A 37 3.01 12.61 10.74
N SER A 38 3.93 12.77 11.70
CA SER A 38 4.98 11.82 11.99
C SER A 38 5.18 11.71 13.49
N SER A 39 5.42 10.52 14.01
CA SER A 39 5.62 10.26 15.43
C SER A 39 6.81 11.07 15.97
N GLY A 40 6.56 11.94 16.94
CA GLY A 40 7.60 12.82 17.52
C GLY A 40 8.32 13.70 16.50
N ASN A 41 7.74 13.91 15.33
CA ASN A 41 8.37 14.56 14.18
C ASN A 41 9.69 13.90 13.74
N MET A 42 9.85 12.60 14.00
CA MET A 42 11.08 11.85 13.68
C MET A 42 11.25 11.61 12.18
N GLN A 43 10.13 11.60 11.43
CA GLN A 43 10.11 11.39 9.97
C GLN A 43 10.85 10.11 9.59
N SER A 44 10.46 9.01 10.27
CA SER A 44 11.10 7.68 10.18
C SER A 44 10.67 6.90 8.92
N TYR A 45 10.74 7.58 7.77
CA TYR A 45 10.40 7.01 6.48
C TYR A 45 11.34 7.52 5.37
N SER A 46 11.38 6.79 4.26
CA SER A 46 12.00 7.22 3.01
C SER A 46 11.08 6.93 1.83
N ILE A 47 11.17 7.73 0.78
CA ILE A 47 10.41 7.56 -0.46
C ILE A 47 11.41 7.26 -1.58
N ILE A 48 11.21 6.13 -2.27
CA ILE A 48 12.00 5.79 -3.45
C ILE A 48 11.16 6.04 -4.68
N VAL A 49 11.66 6.89 -5.57
CA VAL A 49 11.07 7.21 -6.85
C VAL A 49 11.77 6.37 -7.92
N THR A 50 11.02 5.46 -8.55
CA THR A 50 11.55 4.60 -9.62
C THR A 50 10.95 5.01 -10.94
N GLN A 51 11.78 5.61 -11.81
CA GLN A 51 11.44 6.02 -13.19
C GLN A 51 12.24 5.21 -14.21
N ASP A 52 13.38 4.64 -13.82
CA ASP A 52 14.21 3.82 -14.69
C ASP A 52 13.46 2.56 -15.14
N LYS A 53 13.41 2.35 -16.46
CA LYS A 53 12.67 1.24 -17.05
C LYS A 53 13.21 -0.12 -16.60
N ALA A 54 14.52 -0.28 -16.53
CA ALA A 54 15.12 -1.57 -16.15
C ALA A 54 14.81 -1.92 -14.70
N LEU A 55 14.77 -0.93 -13.79
CA LEU A 55 14.33 -1.14 -12.41
C LEU A 55 12.83 -1.47 -12.32
N ARG A 56 11.97 -0.83 -13.12
CA ARG A 56 10.54 -1.16 -13.15
C ARG A 56 10.31 -2.58 -13.70
N ASP A 57 11.05 -2.97 -14.74
CA ASP A 57 11.00 -4.33 -15.29
C ASP A 57 11.47 -5.37 -14.23
N ALA A 58 12.51 -5.06 -13.46
CA ALA A 58 12.97 -5.93 -12.37
C ALA A 58 11.95 -6.05 -11.22
N LEU A 59 11.19 -4.99 -10.95
CA LEU A 59 10.13 -4.97 -9.94
C LEU A 59 8.84 -5.69 -10.39
N TYR A 60 8.69 -6.06 -11.65
CA TYR A 60 7.48 -6.67 -12.20
C TYR A 60 7.11 -7.99 -11.50
N THR A 61 8.04 -8.92 -11.42
CA THR A 61 7.80 -10.22 -10.76
C THR A 61 7.51 -10.10 -9.26
N PRO A 62 8.28 -9.34 -8.43
CA PRO A 62 7.91 -9.14 -7.03
C PRO A 62 6.55 -8.45 -6.83
N HIS A 63 6.11 -7.65 -7.79
CA HIS A 63 4.77 -7.08 -7.78
C HIS A 63 3.71 -7.97 -8.44
N MET A 64 3.93 -9.31 -8.47
CA MET A 64 2.97 -10.30 -8.95
C MET A 64 2.53 -10.06 -10.40
N GLU A 65 3.48 -9.64 -11.22
CA GLU A 65 3.31 -9.44 -12.67
C GLU A 65 2.15 -8.49 -13.05
N GLN A 66 1.91 -7.48 -12.21
CA GLN A 66 0.89 -6.48 -12.48
C GLN A 66 1.39 -5.48 -13.53
N ASN A 67 0.74 -5.41 -14.69
CA ASN A 67 1.17 -4.58 -15.83
C ASN A 67 1.37 -3.10 -15.47
N MET A 68 0.60 -2.57 -14.53
CA MET A 68 0.75 -1.18 -14.06
C MET A 68 2.16 -0.86 -13.51
N VAL A 69 2.95 -1.89 -13.14
CA VAL A 69 4.33 -1.71 -12.66
C VAL A 69 5.25 -1.28 -13.80
N VAL A 70 5.06 -1.83 -14.97
CA VAL A 70 5.88 -1.54 -16.18
C VAL A 70 5.27 -0.42 -17.03
N ASP A 71 3.94 -0.28 -17.01
CA ASP A 71 3.21 0.71 -17.82
C ASP A 71 3.23 2.11 -17.22
N ALA A 72 3.22 2.24 -15.89
CA ALA A 72 3.27 3.54 -15.24
C ALA A 72 4.62 4.23 -15.44
N PRO A 73 4.66 5.55 -15.68
CA PRO A 73 5.93 6.29 -15.80
C PRO A 73 6.73 6.35 -14.49
N VAL A 74 6.05 6.21 -13.35
CA VAL A 74 6.67 6.30 -12.01
C VAL A 74 6.11 5.22 -11.10
N LEU A 75 6.99 4.58 -10.31
CA LEU A 75 6.63 3.85 -9.11
C LEU A 75 7.13 4.61 -7.89
N LEU A 76 6.31 4.68 -6.86
CA LEU A 76 6.71 5.18 -5.55
C LEU A 76 6.70 4.04 -4.53
N THR A 77 7.82 3.86 -3.83
CA THR A 77 7.93 2.91 -2.72
C THR A 77 8.24 3.67 -1.44
N PHE A 78 7.37 3.53 -0.46
CA PHE A 78 7.49 4.18 0.86
C PHE A 78 8.00 3.14 1.85
N CYS A 79 9.10 3.47 2.50
CA CYS A 79 9.81 2.58 3.41
C CYS A 79 9.74 3.09 4.84
N ALA A 80 9.54 2.19 5.81
CA ALA A 80 9.96 2.45 7.18
C ALA A 80 11.50 2.58 7.19
N ASP A 81 12.02 3.68 7.71
CA ASP A 81 13.44 4.01 7.66
C ASP A 81 13.91 4.61 8.99
N PHE A 82 14.55 3.77 9.80
CA PHE A 82 15.28 4.22 10.98
C PHE A 82 16.80 4.30 10.78
N ARG A 83 17.31 3.94 9.60
CA ARG A 83 18.74 4.01 9.32
C ARG A 83 19.28 5.43 9.45
N ARG A 84 18.59 6.41 8.84
CA ARG A 84 18.99 7.83 8.92
C ARG A 84 19.02 8.32 10.36
N MET A 85 18.01 7.96 11.15
CA MET A 85 17.96 8.31 12.58
C MET A 85 19.07 7.63 13.38
N ARG A 86 19.27 6.32 13.20
CA ARG A 86 20.39 5.60 13.88
C ARG A 86 21.74 6.26 13.60
N LYS A 87 21.99 6.62 12.35
CA LYS A 87 23.18 7.37 11.96
C LYS A 87 23.32 8.72 12.69
N TRP A 88 22.22 9.46 12.80
CA TRP A 88 22.21 10.72 13.54
C TRP A 88 22.46 10.53 15.03
N LEU A 89 21.89 9.49 15.63
CA LEU A 89 22.14 9.14 17.03
C LEU A 89 23.61 8.77 17.27
N GLU A 90 24.21 7.94 16.40
CA GLU A 90 25.63 7.60 16.44
C GLU A 90 26.52 8.85 16.41
N LEU A 91 26.24 9.78 15.50
CA LEU A 91 26.97 11.05 15.37
C LEU A 91 26.77 12.00 16.56
N SER A 92 25.74 11.75 17.37
CA SER A 92 25.39 12.56 18.54
C SER A 92 25.75 11.90 19.88
N ASP A 93 26.50 10.78 19.83
CA ASP A 93 26.83 9.96 21.00
C ASP A 93 25.59 9.59 21.83
N ALA A 94 24.43 9.37 21.15
CA ALA A 94 23.15 9.07 21.76
C ALA A 94 22.85 7.55 21.73
N PRO A 95 22.06 7.00 22.67
CA PRO A 95 21.67 5.60 22.68
C PRO A 95 20.89 5.18 21.41
N LEU A 96 21.19 3.99 20.87
CA LEU A 96 20.55 3.42 19.69
C LEU A 96 19.29 2.62 20.10
N ASN A 97 18.18 3.31 20.33
CA ASN A 97 16.96 2.70 20.88
C ASN A 97 15.96 2.19 19.82
N PHE A 98 16.27 2.34 18.52
CA PHE A 98 15.30 2.11 17.43
C PHE A 98 15.65 0.89 16.57
N ASP A 99 15.73 -0.29 17.19
CA ASP A 99 16.11 -1.57 16.57
C ASP A 99 15.11 -2.70 16.82
N ASN A 100 13.92 -2.35 17.30
CA ASN A 100 12.89 -3.30 17.71
C ASN A 100 11.62 -3.17 16.87
N PHE A 101 10.68 -4.09 17.07
CA PHE A 101 9.43 -4.15 16.31
C PHE A 101 8.59 -2.85 16.43
N MET A 102 8.59 -2.19 17.59
CA MET A 102 7.87 -0.92 17.75
C MET A 102 8.45 0.16 16.83
N SER A 103 9.77 0.19 16.65
CA SER A 103 10.42 1.11 15.71
C SER A 103 9.95 0.87 14.27
N PHE A 104 9.89 -0.40 13.85
CA PHE A 104 9.31 -0.73 12.54
C PHE A 104 7.86 -0.25 12.42
N MET A 105 7.02 -0.50 13.43
CA MET A 105 5.61 -0.06 13.41
C MET A 105 5.48 1.46 13.31
N ILE A 106 6.28 2.22 14.05
CA ILE A 106 6.30 3.69 13.96
C ILE A 106 6.66 4.12 12.53
N GLY A 107 7.75 3.59 11.97
CA GLY A 107 8.17 3.89 10.61
C GLY A 107 7.14 3.48 9.55
N ALA A 108 6.47 2.35 9.74
CA ALA A 108 5.42 1.88 8.84
C ALA A 108 4.17 2.80 8.86
N ILE A 109 3.78 3.27 10.02
CA ILE A 109 2.69 4.24 10.16
C ILE A 109 3.08 5.56 9.50
N ASP A 110 4.26 6.10 9.78
CA ASP A 110 4.76 7.34 9.16
C ASP A 110 4.79 7.22 7.62
N ALA A 111 5.36 6.12 7.10
CA ALA A 111 5.42 5.85 5.66
C ALA A 111 4.01 5.79 5.01
N THR A 112 3.05 5.16 5.69
CA THR A 112 1.66 5.04 5.22
C THR A 112 0.95 6.38 5.21
N LEU A 113 1.10 7.20 6.24
CA LEU A 113 0.52 8.55 6.31
C LEU A 113 1.06 9.44 5.19
N VAL A 114 2.37 9.42 4.98
CA VAL A 114 3.02 10.18 3.89
C VAL A 114 2.54 9.69 2.53
N SER A 115 2.44 8.37 2.33
CA SER A 115 1.97 7.81 1.06
C SER A 115 0.56 8.29 0.71
N GLN A 116 -0.34 8.36 1.70
CA GLN A 116 -1.71 8.83 1.49
C GLN A 116 -1.76 10.32 1.15
N ASN A 117 -0.94 11.16 1.78
CA ASN A 117 -0.85 12.57 1.45
C ASN A 117 -0.31 12.79 0.02
N VAL A 118 0.74 12.05 -0.38
CA VAL A 118 1.27 12.09 -1.76
C VAL A 118 0.20 11.65 -2.75
N ALA A 119 -0.55 10.58 -2.45
CA ALA A 119 -1.64 10.10 -3.29
C ALA A 119 -2.72 11.17 -3.51
N LEU A 120 -3.17 11.80 -2.42
CA LEU A 120 -4.18 12.86 -2.47
C LEU A 120 -3.70 14.08 -3.26
N ALA A 121 -2.44 14.49 -3.06
CA ALA A 121 -1.83 15.58 -3.81
C ALA A 121 -1.73 15.25 -5.31
N ALA A 122 -1.37 14.02 -5.66
CA ALA A 122 -1.28 13.56 -7.04
C ALA A 122 -2.67 13.55 -7.71
N GLU A 123 -3.69 13.02 -7.06
CA GLU A 123 -5.08 13.01 -7.58
C GLU A 123 -5.64 14.42 -7.73
N ALA A 124 -5.35 15.33 -6.79
CA ALA A 124 -5.74 16.73 -6.90
C ALA A 124 -5.11 17.45 -8.13
N LYS A 125 -3.94 16.96 -8.59
CA LYS A 125 -3.24 17.42 -9.80
C LYS A 125 -3.60 16.65 -11.07
N GLY A 126 -4.59 15.74 -11.02
CA GLY A 126 -5.07 14.98 -12.17
C GLY A 126 -4.26 13.74 -12.51
N LEU A 127 -3.34 13.31 -11.65
CA LEU A 127 -2.67 12.02 -11.76
C LEU A 127 -3.55 10.91 -11.19
N GLY A 128 -3.29 9.69 -11.63
CA GLY A 128 -3.91 8.48 -11.12
C GLY A 128 -2.87 7.55 -10.51
N LEU A 129 -3.30 6.70 -9.59
CA LEU A 129 -2.42 5.75 -8.89
C LEU A 129 -3.15 4.46 -8.52
N CYS A 130 -2.37 3.41 -8.25
CA CYS A 130 -2.89 2.17 -7.67
C CYS A 130 -1.93 1.62 -6.62
N TYR A 131 -2.39 1.51 -5.38
CA TYR A 131 -1.66 0.84 -4.30
C TYR A 131 -1.45 -0.64 -4.60
N MET A 132 -0.26 -1.15 -4.25
CA MET A 132 0.17 -2.53 -4.47
C MET A 132 0.45 -3.22 -3.14
N GLY A 133 -0.44 -4.11 -2.71
CA GLY A 133 -0.27 -4.91 -1.50
C GLY A 133 0.95 -5.84 -1.56
N SER A 134 1.40 -6.18 -2.76
CA SER A 134 2.63 -6.94 -3.03
C SER A 134 3.90 -6.27 -2.50
N THR A 135 3.89 -4.95 -2.26
CA THR A 135 5.05 -4.23 -1.71
C THR A 135 5.49 -4.80 -0.36
N LEU A 136 4.55 -5.00 0.55
CA LEU A 136 4.86 -5.60 1.86
C LEU A 136 5.01 -7.12 1.76
N ALA A 137 4.17 -7.78 0.96
CA ALA A 137 4.19 -9.24 0.81
C ALA A 137 5.53 -9.79 0.26
N ASN A 138 6.22 -9.01 -0.59
CA ASN A 138 7.52 -9.34 -1.18
C ASN A 138 8.60 -8.30 -0.80
N CYS A 139 8.56 -7.81 0.43
CA CYS A 139 9.44 -6.73 0.89
C CYS A 139 10.93 -7.08 0.81
N ASP A 140 11.29 -8.34 0.95
CA ASP A 140 12.64 -8.88 0.82
C ASP A 140 13.19 -8.69 -0.61
N LYS A 141 12.48 -9.20 -1.62
CA LYS A 141 12.85 -9.11 -3.04
C LYS A 141 12.87 -7.66 -3.53
N ILE A 142 11.87 -6.88 -3.14
CA ILE A 142 11.79 -5.44 -3.47
C ILE A 142 12.96 -4.70 -2.81
N GLY A 143 13.25 -5.01 -1.55
CA GLY A 143 14.38 -4.42 -0.84
C GLY A 143 15.74 -4.74 -1.48
N GLU A 144 15.92 -5.97 -1.98
CA GLU A 144 17.12 -6.36 -2.73
C GLU A 144 17.26 -5.58 -4.04
N ILE A 145 16.20 -5.52 -4.86
CA ILE A 145 16.20 -4.80 -6.14
C ILE A 145 16.47 -3.31 -5.94
N LEU A 146 15.84 -2.70 -4.95
CA LEU A 146 16.00 -1.29 -4.61
C LEU A 146 17.26 -1.01 -3.78
N LYS A 147 18.06 -2.05 -3.48
CA LYS A 147 19.31 -1.96 -2.69
C LYS A 147 19.12 -1.29 -1.34
N LEU A 148 18.04 -1.65 -0.65
CA LEU A 148 17.73 -1.08 0.66
C LEU A 148 18.78 -1.52 1.69
N PRO A 149 19.37 -0.57 2.43
CA PRO A 149 20.32 -0.92 3.49
C PRO A 149 19.59 -1.42 4.73
N GLN A 150 20.36 -1.99 5.68
CA GLN A 150 19.83 -2.37 6.98
C GLN A 150 19.13 -1.18 7.68
N GLY A 151 18.00 -1.45 8.31
CA GLY A 151 17.15 -0.46 8.96
C GLY A 151 16.13 0.21 8.04
N VAL A 152 15.96 -0.30 6.80
CA VAL A 152 14.99 0.21 5.82
C VAL A 152 14.14 -0.93 5.26
N VAL A 153 12.82 -0.83 5.38
CA VAL A 153 11.86 -1.87 4.97
C VAL A 153 10.77 -1.25 4.08
N PRO A 154 10.52 -1.77 2.86
CA PRO A 154 9.43 -1.27 2.02
C PRO A 154 8.09 -1.70 2.63
N VAL A 155 7.18 -0.74 2.81
CA VAL A 155 5.88 -0.95 3.47
C VAL A 155 4.75 -0.80 2.50
N VAL A 156 4.71 0.30 1.78
CA VAL A 156 3.67 0.65 0.81
C VAL A 156 4.30 1.07 -0.49
N GLY A 157 3.63 0.76 -1.61
CA GLY A 157 4.03 1.26 -2.91
C GLY A 157 2.83 1.39 -3.83
N TYR A 158 2.96 2.23 -4.83
CA TYR A 158 1.97 2.37 -5.89
C TYR A 158 2.59 2.84 -7.21
N SER A 159 1.89 2.51 -8.30
CA SER A 159 2.13 3.04 -9.63
C SER A 159 1.49 4.43 -9.75
N LEU A 160 2.12 5.35 -10.46
CA LEU A 160 1.70 6.74 -10.59
C LEU A 160 1.87 7.21 -12.04
N GLY A 161 0.87 7.88 -12.60
CA GLY A 161 0.90 8.42 -13.96
C GLY A 161 -0.38 9.14 -14.35
N TYR A 162 -0.44 9.62 -15.59
CA TYR A 162 -1.68 10.18 -16.17
C TYR A 162 -2.66 9.06 -16.49
N PRO A 163 -3.92 9.10 -15.97
CA PRO A 163 -4.87 8.00 -16.13
C PRO A 163 -5.32 7.86 -17.58
N ALA A 164 -5.17 6.64 -18.15
CA ALA A 164 -5.72 6.27 -19.46
C ALA A 164 -7.07 5.53 -19.35
N GLU A 165 -7.63 5.47 -18.15
CA GLU A 165 -8.92 4.86 -17.84
C GLU A 165 -9.66 5.65 -16.78
N LEU A 166 -10.97 5.48 -16.71
CA LEU A 166 -11.81 6.06 -15.67
C LEU A 166 -12.75 4.98 -15.10
N PRO A 167 -12.24 4.08 -14.25
CA PRO A 167 -13.06 3.04 -13.64
C PRO A 167 -14.07 3.64 -12.66
N ASP A 168 -15.12 2.90 -12.35
CA ASP A 168 -16.12 3.31 -11.37
C ASP A 168 -15.50 3.47 -9.97
N VAL A 169 -16.04 4.40 -9.19
CA VAL A 169 -15.70 4.56 -7.78
C VAL A 169 -16.10 3.30 -7.03
N ARG A 170 -15.22 2.80 -6.17
CA ARG A 170 -15.49 1.60 -5.40
C ARG A 170 -16.41 1.89 -4.21
N ASP A 171 -17.30 0.95 -3.95
CA ASP A 171 -18.10 0.90 -2.73
C ASP A 171 -17.23 0.97 -1.47
N ARG A 172 -17.82 1.44 -0.39
CA ARG A 172 -17.26 1.39 0.97
C ARG A 172 -18.31 0.80 1.90
N LEU A 173 -17.86 0.21 3.00
CA LEU A 173 -18.77 -0.17 4.07
C LEU A 173 -19.46 1.08 4.66
N PRO A 174 -20.70 0.97 5.17
CA PRO A 174 -21.38 2.09 5.81
C PRO A 174 -20.64 2.55 7.06
N LEU A 175 -20.77 3.82 7.42
CA LEU A 175 -20.12 4.36 8.61
C LEU A 175 -20.50 3.60 9.89
N SER A 176 -21.74 3.10 9.99
CA SER A 176 -22.19 2.29 11.12
C SER A 176 -21.41 0.99 11.34
N GLY A 177 -20.73 0.49 10.32
CA GLY A 177 -19.86 -0.69 10.43
C GLY A 177 -18.40 -0.38 10.74
N LEU A 178 -18.02 0.90 10.78
CA LEU A 178 -16.62 1.33 10.90
C LEU A 178 -16.39 2.34 12.03
N VAL A 179 -17.44 3.06 12.43
CA VAL A 179 -17.34 4.14 13.43
C VAL A 179 -18.08 3.73 14.70
N HIS A 180 -17.35 3.64 15.78
CA HIS A 180 -17.88 3.36 17.13
C HIS A 180 -17.79 4.64 17.96
N HIS A 181 -18.83 4.94 18.71
CA HIS A 181 -18.87 6.10 19.60
C HIS A 181 -18.51 5.67 21.03
N GLU A 182 -17.57 6.39 21.66
CA GLU A 182 -17.05 6.20 23.01
C GLU A 182 -16.32 4.86 23.22
N VAL A 183 -16.96 3.74 22.91
CA VAL A 183 -16.43 2.38 23.09
C VAL A 183 -16.66 1.54 21.83
N TYR A 184 -15.88 0.48 21.69
CA TYR A 184 -16.10 -0.50 20.62
C TYR A 184 -17.43 -1.20 20.83
N HIS A 185 -18.25 -1.23 19.77
CA HIS A 185 -19.49 -2.03 19.70
C HIS A 185 -19.19 -3.33 18.94
N ASP A 186 -19.43 -4.46 19.59
CA ASP A 186 -19.35 -5.77 18.93
C ASP A 186 -20.68 -6.05 18.23
N HIS A 187 -20.64 -6.10 16.91
CA HIS A 187 -21.84 -6.21 16.08
C HIS A 187 -22.46 -7.63 16.19
N SER A 188 -23.79 -7.69 16.24
CA SER A 188 -24.53 -8.96 16.10
C SER A 188 -24.39 -9.53 14.68
N ASP A 189 -24.76 -10.79 14.51
CA ASP A 189 -24.71 -11.46 13.20
C ASP A 189 -25.59 -10.72 12.18
N GLU A 190 -26.78 -10.26 12.57
CA GLU A 190 -27.70 -9.50 11.71
C GLU A 190 -27.13 -8.14 11.32
N GLU A 191 -26.41 -7.47 12.22
CA GLU A 191 -25.72 -6.21 11.93
C GLU A 191 -24.57 -6.44 10.95
N ILE A 192 -23.76 -7.50 11.12
CA ILE A 192 -22.69 -7.87 10.18
C ILE A 192 -23.26 -8.17 8.79
N GLU A 193 -24.33 -8.95 8.68
CA GLU A 193 -24.98 -9.19 7.40
C GLU A 193 -25.48 -7.90 6.73
N ALA A 194 -26.04 -6.97 7.50
CA ALA A 194 -26.49 -5.69 6.99
C ALA A 194 -25.32 -4.80 6.51
N ILE A 195 -24.23 -4.75 7.26
CA ILE A 195 -23.01 -3.99 6.94
C ILE A 195 -22.39 -4.47 5.62
N TYR A 196 -22.35 -5.78 5.39
CA TYR A 196 -21.67 -6.36 4.22
C TYR A 196 -22.57 -6.57 3.00
N ARG A 197 -23.90 -6.38 3.11
CA ARG A 197 -24.89 -6.73 2.08
C ARG A 197 -24.60 -6.08 0.71
N GLU A 198 -24.39 -4.77 0.67
CA GLU A 198 -24.09 -4.06 -0.58
C GLU A 198 -22.72 -4.45 -1.13
N ARG A 199 -21.74 -4.59 -0.24
CA ARG A 199 -20.40 -5.04 -0.57
C ARG A 199 -20.39 -6.44 -1.18
N GLU A 200 -21.16 -7.36 -0.61
CA GLU A 200 -21.31 -8.74 -1.09
C GLU A 200 -21.86 -8.73 -2.52
N GLN A 201 -22.95 -8.02 -2.75
CA GLN A 201 -23.58 -7.93 -4.07
C GLN A 201 -22.68 -7.27 -5.13
N ALA A 202 -22.16 -6.09 -4.83
CA ALA A 202 -21.30 -5.35 -5.76
C ALA A 202 -19.99 -6.10 -6.04
N GLY A 203 -19.43 -6.73 -5.01
CA GLY A 203 -18.23 -7.55 -5.13
C GLY A 203 -18.45 -8.77 -6.00
N TRP A 204 -19.50 -9.52 -5.77
CA TRP A 204 -19.87 -10.70 -6.56
C TRP A 204 -20.03 -10.36 -8.05
N VAL A 205 -20.87 -9.35 -8.37
CA VAL A 205 -21.10 -8.89 -9.75
C VAL A 205 -19.78 -8.52 -10.42
N ARG A 206 -18.93 -7.80 -9.73
CA ARG A 206 -17.62 -7.38 -10.25
C ARG A 206 -16.70 -8.57 -10.52
N TYR A 207 -16.58 -9.55 -9.62
CA TYR A 207 -15.75 -10.73 -9.84
C TYR A 207 -16.25 -11.57 -11.01
N MET A 208 -17.56 -11.72 -11.13
CA MET A 208 -18.19 -12.42 -12.25
C MET A 208 -18.07 -11.68 -13.58
N SER A 209 -17.77 -10.39 -13.59
CA SER A 209 -17.54 -9.62 -14.81
C SER A 209 -16.16 -9.84 -15.46
N TYR A 210 -15.20 -10.38 -14.70
CA TYR A 210 -13.86 -10.71 -15.21
C TYR A 210 -13.81 -12.17 -15.67
N PRO A 211 -13.55 -12.46 -16.98
CA PRO A 211 -13.64 -13.83 -17.52
C PRO A 211 -12.78 -14.86 -16.77
N GLU A 212 -11.54 -14.48 -16.42
CA GLU A 212 -10.60 -15.37 -15.72
C GLU A 212 -11.08 -15.69 -14.29
N LEU A 213 -11.52 -14.66 -13.55
CA LEU A 213 -12.02 -14.85 -12.18
C LEU A 213 -13.36 -15.60 -12.17
N ARG A 214 -14.22 -15.32 -13.13
CA ARG A 214 -15.46 -16.06 -13.33
C ARG A 214 -15.19 -17.55 -13.58
N ALA A 215 -14.25 -17.88 -14.46
CA ALA A 215 -13.90 -19.27 -14.72
C ALA A 215 -13.38 -19.99 -13.46
N MET A 216 -12.58 -19.30 -12.64
CA MET A 216 -12.11 -19.85 -11.35
C MET A 216 -13.27 -20.09 -10.37
N ILE A 217 -14.20 -19.14 -10.28
CA ILE A 217 -15.39 -19.24 -9.40
C ILE A 217 -16.27 -20.40 -9.87
N GLU A 218 -16.58 -20.51 -11.16
CA GLU A 218 -17.42 -21.56 -11.75
C GLU A 218 -16.82 -22.97 -11.62
N GLN A 219 -15.48 -23.09 -11.45
CA GLN A 219 -14.75 -24.33 -11.23
C GLN A 219 -14.57 -24.67 -9.73
N SER A 220 -15.03 -23.83 -8.85
CA SER A 220 -14.90 -23.98 -7.39
C SER A 220 -16.29 -24.09 -6.72
N ASP A 221 -16.31 -24.47 -5.46
CA ASP A 221 -17.54 -24.53 -4.64
C ASP A 221 -17.88 -23.19 -3.98
N VAL A 222 -17.25 -22.07 -4.41
CA VAL A 222 -17.51 -20.74 -3.83
C VAL A 222 -18.80 -20.14 -4.39
N ASN A 223 -19.60 -19.56 -3.52
CA ASN A 223 -20.91 -18.99 -3.85
C ASN A 223 -21.20 -17.63 -3.20
N ASN A 224 -20.19 -17.02 -2.57
CA ASN A 224 -20.26 -15.67 -2.00
C ASN A 224 -18.88 -14.98 -2.02
N LEU A 225 -18.86 -13.66 -1.79
CA LEU A 225 -17.65 -12.84 -1.85
C LEU A 225 -16.64 -13.20 -0.74
N ALA A 226 -17.11 -13.53 0.46
CA ALA A 226 -16.27 -13.93 1.57
C ALA A 226 -15.45 -15.19 1.24
N GLN A 227 -16.10 -16.17 0.58
CA GLN A 227 -15.42 -17.38 0.11
C GLN A 227 -14.43 -17.08 -1.03
N ILE A 228 -14.75 -16.17 -1.96
CA ILE A 228 -13.79 -15.72 -2.99
C ILE A 228 -12.54 -15.15 -2.30
N TYR A 229 -12.70 -14.30 -1.29
CA TYR A 229 -11.57 -13.72 -0.58
C TYR A 229 -10.69 -14.76 0.09
N THR A 230 -11.28 -15.72 0.78
CA THR A 230 -10.54 -16.65 1.64
C THR A 230 -10.06 -17.92 0.94
N GLN A 231 -10.73 -18.35 -0.13
CA GLN A 231 -10.40 -19.60 -0.83
C GLN A 231 -9.69 -19.39 -2.16
N LEU A 232 -9.89 -18.24 -2.83
CA LEU A 232 -9.33 -18.01 -4.16
C LEU A 232 -8.28 -16.89 -4.19
N LYS A 233 -8.34 -15.90 -3.29
CA LYS A 233 -7.48 -14.72 -3.38
C LYS A 233 -6.50 -14.55 -2.23
N TYR A 234 -6.99 -14.64 -1.02
CA TYR A 234 -6.22 -14.40 0.22
C TYR A 234 -6.27 -15.66 1.06
N THR A 235 -5.71 -16.75 0.51
CA THR A 235 -5.75 -18.05 1.19
C THR A 235 -4.91 -18.02 2.47
N ARG A 236 -5.23 -18.92 3.40
CA ARG A 236 -4.45 -19.06 4.63
C ARG A 236 -2.98 -19.29 4.36
N GLU A 237 -2.67 -20.13 3.36
CA GLU A 237 -1.31 -20.47 2.98
C GLU A 237 -0.54 -19.25 2.50
N SER A 238 -1.11 -18.47 1.57
CA SER A 238 -0.46 -17.25 1.06
C SER A 238 -0.25 -16.21 2.15
N HIS A 239 -1.21 -16.04 3.07
CA HIS A 239 -1.07 -15.12 4.20
C HIS A 239 0.00 -15.55 5.19
N LEU A 240 0.16 -16.86 5.45
CA LEU A 240 1.24 -17.38 6.29
C LEU A 240 2.61 -17.16 5.63
N GLU A 241 2.71 -17.41 4.32
CA GLU A 241 3.94 -17.18 3.56
C GLU A 241 4.35 -15.69 3.59
N PHE A 242 3.42 -14.78 3.30
CA PHE A 242 3.68 -13.34 3.36
C PHE A 242 4.08 -12.89 4.77
N SER A 243 3.38 -13.38 5.79
CA SER A 243 3.71 -13.08 7.19
C SER A 243 5.13 -13.52 7.53
N GLN A 244 5.50 -14.76 7.15
CA GLN A 244 6.85 -15.27 7.39
C GLN A 244 7.92 -14.48 6.65
N THR A 245 7.65 -14.08 5.40
CA THR A 245 8.55 -13.23 4.61
C THR A 245 8.81 -11.90 5.33
N VAL A 246 7.75 -11.23 5.78
CA VAL A 246 7.87 -9.96 6.51
C VAL A 246 8.68 -10.14 7.80
N LEU A 247 8.35 -11.14 8.62
CA LEU A 247 9.05 -11.39 9.88
C LEU A 247 10.54 -11.70 9.68
N ASN A 248 10.86 -12.55 8.70
CA ASN A 248 12.25 -12.88 8.37
C ASN A 248 13.01 -11.62 7.90
N TYR A 249 12.37 -10.80 7.06
CA TYR A 249 13.00 -9.60 6.56
C TYR A 249 13.21 -8.56 7.68
N LEU A 250 12.26 -8.43 8.62
CA LEU A 250 12.43 -7.56 9.80
C LEU A 250 13.62 -7.98 10.67
N HIS A 251 13.85 -9.30 10.85
CA HIS A 251 15.05 -9.81 11.51
C HIS A 251 16.32 -9.38 10.76
N GLN A 252 16.37 -9.57 9.45
CA GLN A 252 17.54 -9.19 8.63
C GLN A 252 17.78 -7.67 8.67
N GLN A 253 16.72 -6.87 8.73
CA GLN A 253 16.77 -5.42 8.79
C GLN A 253 17.07 -4.87 10.21
N GLY A 254 17.17 -5.72 11.22
CA GLY A 254 17.50 -5.34 12.59
C GLY A 254 16.37 -4.57 13.29
N PHE A 255 15.13 -5.09 13.16
CA PHE A 255 13.94 -4.56 13.84
C PHE A 255 13.33 -5.54 14.84
N MET A 256 14.03 -6.63 15.17
CA MET A 256 13.50 -7.67 16.05
C MET A 256 14.38 -7.87 17.30
N ASN A 257 15.08 -6.82 17.72
CA ASN A 257 15.79 -6.83 19.00
C ASN A 257 14.80 -6.53 20.14
N HIS A 258 14.69 -7.45 21.10
CA HIS A 258 13.76 -7.37 22.23
C HIS A 258 14.49 -7.64 23.58
N GLU A 259 15.81 -7.57 23.60
CA GLU A 259 16.66 -7.74 24.79
C GLU A 259 16.94 -6.42 25.51
#